data_a6f66569001221aff0fd01e3db7f5060
#
_entry.id   a6f66569001221aff0fd01e3db7f5060
#
_cell.length_a   1.000
_cell.length_b   1.000
_cell.length_c   1.000
_cell.angle_alpha   90.00
_cell.angle_beta   90.00
_cell.angle_gamma   90.00
#
_symmetry.space_group_name_H-M   'P 1'
#
loop_
_entity.id
_entity.type
_entity.pdbx_description
1 polymer ?
#
loop_
_entity_poly.entity_id
_entity_poly.type
_entity_poly.pdbx_seq_one_letter_code
_entity_poly.pdbx_strand_id
1 'polypeptide(L)'
;MESCDAFLDDFTLTWLEGKPTSPDSINNLRMELKKHEKINRRDKVLNELRSIAKYQFGPKACDFIPDNVKAKGRYHKKITVDGTQIAMLNMDTGLYRLNLAGGEILKDLGINIVNIDFDLETNTVFAPGINKASHNIVPNDQVVVVNDDKVVGVGKAILTGREMELCSNGIGVKIKHRVK
;
A
#
# COMPACT_ATOMS: atom_id res chain seq x y z
N MET A 1 2.39 -20.61 -0.02
CA MET A 1 1.54 -21.30 0.99
C MET A 1 1.83 -22.78 1.07
N GLU A 2 2.25 -23.43 0.00
CA GLU A 2 2.55 -24.87 -0.04
C GLU A 2 3.74 -25.31 0.81
N SER A 3 4.75 -24.45 1.03
CA SER A 3 5.94 -24.83 1.83
C SER A 3 5.74 -24.84 3.34
N CYS A 4 4.70 -24.19 3.87
CA CYS A 4 4.40 -24.22 5.30
C CYS A 4 3.62 -25.47 5.70
N ASP A 5 2.75 -25.96 4.81
CA ASP A 5 1.89 -27.11 5.07
C ASP A 5 2.71 -28.40 5.10
N ALA A 6 3.66 -28.59 4.19
CA ALA A 6 4.56 -29.73 4.16
C ALA A 6 5.45 -29.81 5.42
N PHE A 7 5.87 -28.68 5.96
CA PHE A 7 6.69 -28.62 7.18
C PHE A 7 5.88 -28.93 8.45
N LEU A 8 4.63 -28.53 8.50
CA LEU A 8 3.70 -28.86 9.59
C LEU A 8 3.31 -30.34 9.57
N ASP A 9 3.16 -30.93 8.39
CA ASP A 9 2.81 -32.35 8.23
C ASP A 9 3.92 -33.28 8.74
N ASP A 10 5.18 -33.01 8.44
CA ASP A 10 6.32 -33.79 8.96
C ASP A 10 6.46 -33.65 10.49
N PHE A 11 6.20 -32.48 11.04
CA PHE A 11 6.23 -32.24 12.47
C PHE A 11 5.06 -32.92 13.19
N THR A 12 3.88 -32.91 12.58
CA THR A 12 2.66 -33.53 13.13
C THR A 12 2.76 -35.04 13.11
N LEU A 13 3.30 -35.65 12.04
CA LEU A 13 3.54 -37.09 11.94
C LEU A 13 4.52 -37.62 12.98
N THR A 14 5.60 -36.90 13.25
CA THR A 14 6.59 -37.27 14.27
C THR A 14 6.00 -37.22 15.70
N TRP A 15 5.01 -36.36 15.92
CA TRP A 15 4.34 -36.22 17.24
C TRP A 15 3.21 -37.21 17.43
N LEU A 16 2.45 -37.52 16.39
CA LEU A 16 1.30 -38.44 16.41
C LEU A 16 1.73 -39.90 16.50
N GLU A 17 2.91 -40.29 16.03
CA GLU A 17 3.44 -41.64 16.12
C GLU A 17 4.02 -41.99 17.49
N GLY A 18 4.08 -41.03 18.43
CA GLY A 18 4.56 -41.29 19.81
C GLY A 18 6.00 -41.79 19.91
N LYS A 19 6.80 -41.68 18.85
CA LYS A 19 8.21 -42.01 18.85
C LYS A 19 9.01 -40.91 19.52
N PRO A 20 9.89 -41.22 20.47
CA PRO A 20 10.79 -40.23 21.04
C PRO A 20 11.65 -39.65 19.87
N THR A 21 11.52 -38.38 19.61
CA THR A 21 12.37 -37.68 18.65
C THR A 21 13.82 -37.84 19.11
N SER A 22 14.66 -38.42 18.26
CA SER A 22 16.08 -38.55 18.57
C SER A 22 16.70 -37.14 18.71
N PRO A 23 17.73 -36.96 19.53
CA PRO A 23 18.46 -35.68 19.62
C PRO A 23 18.91 -35.15 18.26
N ASP A 24 19.23 -36.05 17.33
CA ASP A 24 19.64 -35.67 15.96
C ASP A 24 18.48 -35.12 15.13
N SER A 25 17.28 -35.67 15.28
CA SER A 25 16.07 -35.14 14.62
C SER A 25 15.73 -33.73 15.13
N ILE A 26 15.88 -33.48 16.43
CA ILE A 26 15.68 -32.16 17.04
C ILE A 26 16.74 -31.18 16.56
N ASN A 27 17.99 -31.58 16.42
CA ASN A 27 19.06 -30.74 15.92
C ASN A 27 18.89 -30.44 14.44
N ASN A 28 18.46 -31.40 13.63
CA ASN A 28 18.13 -31.18 12.21
C ASN A 28 16.95 -30.20 12.06
N LEU A 29 15.88 -30.38 12.83
CA LEU A 29 14.76 -29.41 12.88
C LEU A 29 15.20 -28.00 13.26
N ARG A 30 16.06 -27.88 14.29
CA ARG A 30 16.63 -26.58 14.70
C ARG A 30 17.49 -25.97 13.60
N MET A 31 18.26 -26.79 12.87
CA MET A 31 19.06 -26.29 11.72
C MET A 31 18.17 -25.85 10.56
N GLU A 32 17.12 -26.59 10.25
CA GLU A 32 16.13 -26.19 9.23
C GLU A 32 15.37 -24.93 9.63
N LEU A 33 14.84 -24.86 10.86
CA LEU A 33 14.21 -23.66 11.39
C LEU A 33 15.14 -22.44 11.33
N LYS A 34 16.44 -22.61 11.68
CA LYS A 34 17.42 -21.52 11.56
C LYS A 34 17.68 -21.09 10.11
N LYS A 35 17.56 -21.98 9.14
CA LYS A 35 17.59 -21.59 7.72
C LYS A 35 16.37 -20.74 7.34
N HIS A 36 15.18 -21.09 7.87
CA HIS A 36 13.94 -20.36 7.63
C HIS A 36 13.81 -19.09 8.48
N GLU A 37 14.33 -19.07 9.71
CA GLU A 37 14.42 -17.85 10.53
C GLU A 37 15.31 -16.75 9.92
N LYS A 38 16.17 -17.09 8.98
CA LYS A 38 16.90 -16.13 8.15
C LYS A 38 16.07 -15.56 7.00
N ILE A 39 14.76 -15.64 7.01
CA ILE A 39 13.93 -14.72 6.24
C ILE A 39 14.37 -13.34 6.71
N ASN A 40 15.10 -12.67 5.83
CA ASN A 40 15.77 -11.42 6.11
C ASN A 40 14.70 -10.47 6.67
N ARG A 41 14.92 -9.88 7.85
CA ARG A 41 13.97 -8.93 8.47
C ARG A 41 13.53 -7.85 7.49
N ARG A 42 14.38 -7.54 6.53
CA ARG A 42 14.10 -6.61 5.45
C ARG A 42 13.02 -7.15 4.50
N ASP A 43 13.08 -8.41 4.10
CA ASP A 43 12.11 -9.02 3.18
C ASP A 43 10.75 -9.17 3.85
N LYS A 44 10.73 -9.48 5.15
CA LYS A 44 9.48 -9.48 5.93
C LYS A 44 8.83 -8.10 5.95
N VAL A 45 9.60 -7.05 6.27
CA VAL A 45 9.09 -5.68 6.28
C VAL A 45 8.63 -5.25 4.90
N LEU A 46 9.38 -5.59 3.85
CA LEU A 46 9.02 -5.27 2.47
C LEU A 46 7.70 -5.94 2.06
N ASN A 47 7.54 -7.22 2.40
CA ASN A 47 6.31 -7.97 2.12
C ASN A 47 5.11 -7.40 2.89
N GLU A 48 5.29 -7.00 4.16
CA GLU A 48 4.25 -6.32 4.95
C GLU A 48 3.82 -5.01 4.27
N LEU A 49 4.77 -4.17 3.88
CA LEU A 49 4.48 -2.89 3.21
C LEU A 49 3.76 -3.10 1.86
N ARG A 50 4.20 -4.06 1.06
CA ARG A 50 3.55 -4.42 -0.21
C ARG A 50 2.14 -4.97 -0.02
N SER A 51 1.94 -5.77 1.02
CA SER A 51 0.61 -6.32 1.35
C SER A 51 -0.37 -5.21 1.73
N ILE A 52 0.07 -4.21 2.50
CA ILE A 52 -0.73 -3.02 2.83
C ILE A 52 -1.06 -2.22 1.55
N ALA A 53 -0.08 -2.01 0.67
CA ALA A 53 -0.31 -1.30 -0.59
C ALA A 53 -1.32 -2.04 -1.48
N LYS A 54 -1.20 -3.36 -1.61
CA LYS A 54 -2.18 -4.20 -2.33
C LYS A 54 -3.58 -4.14 -1.72
N TYR A 55 -3.68 -4.15 -0.41
CA TYR A 55 -4.96 -4.04 0.29
C TYR A 55 -5.63 -2.68 0.02
N GLN A 56 -4.86 -1.59 0.11
CA GLN A 56 -5.40 -0.23 0.01
C GLN A 56 -5.66 0.21 -1.44
N PHE A 57 -4.80 -0.15 -2.39
CA PHE A 57 -4.80 0.36 -3.76
C PHE A 57 -5.04 -0.71 -4.83
N GLY A 58 -5.18 -1.98 -4.42
CA GLY A 58 -5.39 -3.10 -5.31
C GLY A 58 -4.09 -3.82 -5.73
N PRO A 59 -4.23 -4.95 -6.46
CA PRO A 59 -3.10 -5.85 -6.75
C PRO A 59 -1.92 -5.20 -7.49
N LYS A 60 -2.18 -4.24 -8.37
CA LYS A 60 -1.15 -3.50 -9.12
C LYS A 60 -0.26 -2.63 -8.24
N ALA A 61 -0.71 -2.29 -7.03
CA ALA A 61 0.05 -1.45 -6.11
C ALA A 61 1.25 -2.15 -5.43
N CYS A 62 1.59 -3.38 -5.82
CA CYS A 62 2.82 -4.02 -5.40
C CYS A 62 4.04 -3.15 -5.75
N ASP A 63 4.02 -2.56 -6.93
CA ASP A 63 5.12 -1.76 -7.48
C ASP A 63 5.20 -0.34 -6.88
N PHE A 64 4.19 0.06 -6.10
CA PHE A 64 4.23 1.28 -5.28
C PHE A 64 5.35 1.23 -4.22
N ILE A 65 5.73 0.03 -3.79
CA ILE A 65 6.77 -0.23 -2.78
C ILE A 65 7.96 -0.96 -3.42
N PRO A 66 8.97 -0.24 -3.93
CA PRO A 66 10.16 -0.84 -4.52
C PRO A 66 11.10 -1.46 -3.47
N ASP A 67 12.07 -2.27 -3.92
CA ASP A 67 13.00 -3.00 -3.03
C ASP A 67 13.89 -2.09 -2.19
N ASN A 68 14.20 -0.88 -2.67
CA ASN A 68 15.05 0.10 -1.98
C ASN A 68 14.30 0.97 -0.95
N VAL A 69 13.02 0.67 -0.70
CA VAL A 69 12.19 1.38 0.27
C VAL A 69 12.79 1.35 1.68
N LYS A 70 12.66 2.45 2.40
CA LYS A 70 13.00 2.57 3.82
C LYS A 70 11.77 3.04 4.60
N ALA A 71 11.43 2.32 5.67
CA ALA A 71 10.36 2.67 6.59
C ALA A 71 10.96 3.06 7.95
N LYS A 72 10.71 4.28 8.42
CA LYS A 72 11.21 4.77 9.71
C LYS A 72 10.09 5.41 10.52
N GLY A 73 10.06 5.14 11.81
CA GLY A 73 9.09 5.69 12.77
C GLY A 73 8.40 4.59 13.57
N ARG A 74 7.83 4.97 14.70
CA ARG A 74 7.13 4.05 15.62
C ARG A 74 5.62 4.06 15.40
N TYR A 75 4.98 5.23 15.56
CA TYR A 75 3.51 5.40 15.42
C TYR A 75 3.09 5.77 14.00
N HIS A 76 3.94 6.51 13.30
CA HIS A 76 3.78 6.84 11.90
C HIS A 76 5.09 6.53 11.20
N LYS A 77 5.06 5.56 10.29
CA LYS A 77 6.26 5.20 9.53
C LYS A 77 6.34 6.06 8.27
N LYS A 78 7.38 6.87 8.18
CA LYS A 78 7.75 7.54 6.92
C LYS A 78 8.25 6.50 5.95
N ILE A 79 7.64 6.44 4.79
CA ILE A 79 8.03 5.57 3.68
C ILE A 79 8.80 6.40 2.68
N THR A 80 10.09 6.08 2.51
CA THR A 80 11.00 6.84 1.65
C THR A 80 11.64 5.93 0.61
N VAL A 81 11.82 6.45 -0.60
CA VAL A 81 12.52 5.83 -1.71
C VAL A 81 13.56 6.85 -2.18
N ASP A 82 14.82 6.44 -2.22
CA ASP A 82 15.96 7.28 -2.62
C ASP A 82 16.02 8.65 -1.92
N GLY A 83 15.65 8.65 -0.62
CA GLY A 83 15.62 9.87 0.21
C GLY A 83 14.34 10.69 0.10
N THR A 84 13.49 10.44 -0.89
CA THR A 84 12.22 11.13 -1.10
C THR A 84 11.10 10.41 -0.35
N GLN A 85 10.31 11.14 0.44
CA GLN A 85 9.15 10.57 1.11
C GLN A 85 8.01 10.41 0.10
N ILE A 86 7.55 9.16 -0.11
CA ILE A 86 6.41 8.85 -0.99
C ILE A 86 5.09 8.76 -0.22
N ALA A 87 5.13 8.27 1.01
CA ALA A 87 3.95 8.10 1.83
C ALA A 87 4.29 8.12 3.33
N MET A 88 3.25 8.17 4.14
CA MET A 88 3.29 7.91 5.58
C MET A 88 2.32 6.77 5.90
N LEU A 89 2.81 5.69 6.48
CA LEU A 89 1.96 4.63 7.02
C LEU A 89 1.51 5.00 8.42
N ASN A 90 0.20 5.17 8.59
CA ASN A 90 -0.41 5.37 9.90
C ASN A 90 -0.62 4.00 10.56
N MET A 91 0.01 3.77 11.70
CA MET A 91 -0.08 2.48 12.40
C MET A 91 -1.44 2.24 13.07
N ASP A 92 -2.20 3.31 13.38
CA ASP A 92 -3.53 3.17 13.99
C ASP A 92 -4.56 2.65 12.98
N THR A 93 -4.45 3.08 11.72
CA THR A 93 -5.37 2.68 10.65
C THR A 93 -4.81 1.58 9.75
N GLY A 94 -3.50 1.34 9.80
CA GLY A 94 -2.81 0.44 8.89
C GLY A 94 -2.75 0.92 7.43
N LEU A 95 -3.07 2.20 7.16
CA LEU A 95 -3.20 2.73 5.80
C LEU A 95 -2.15 3.79 5.48
N TYR A 96 -1.78 3.87 4.19
CA TYR A 96 -0.91 4.92 3.67
C TYR A 96 -1.64 6.25 3.50
N ARG A 97 -0.96 7.32 3.84
CA ARG A 97 -1.25 8.69 3.41
C ARG A 97 -0.20 9.10 2.41
N LEU A 98 -0.64 9.53 1.24
CA LEU A 98 0.24 9.89 0.13
C LEU A 98 0.86 11.27 0.32
N ASN A 99 2.12 11.39 -0.16
CA ASN A 99 2.73 12.66 -0.54
C ASN A 99 2.68 12.82 -2.07
N LEU A 100 3.04 13.98 -2.59
CA LEU A 100 3.04 14.23 -4.04
C LEU A 100 3.88 13.20 -4.81
N ALA A 101 5.09 12.89 -4.32
CA ALA A 101 5.93 11.87 -4.95
C ALA A 101 5.28 10.46 -4.97
N GLY A 102 4.51 10.12 -3.94
CA GLY A 102 3.71 8.88 -3.95
C GLY A 102 2.54 8.96 -4.93
N GLY A 103 2.00 10.16 -5.13
CA GLY A 103 0.99 10.42 -6.14
C GLY A 103 1.51 10.18 -7.56
N GLU A 104 2.75 10.60 -7.87
CA GLU A 104 3.37 10.32 -9.18
C GLU A 104 3.47 8.82 -9.45
N ILE A 105 3.91 8.03 -8.46
CA ILE A 105 3.98 6.57 -8.60
C ILE A 105 2.60 5.97 -8.86
N LEU A 106 1.56 6.38 -8.11
CA LEU A 106 0.21 5.87 -8.32
C LEU A 106 -0.38 6.31 -9.66
N LYS A 107 -0.06 7.52 -10.13
CA LYS A 107 -0.45 7.99 -11.46
C LYS A 107 0.16 7.09 -12.54
N ASP A 108 1.45 6.79 -12.46
CA ASP A 108 2.14 5.93 -13.42
C ASP A 108 1.59 4.49 -13.42
N LEU A 109 1.12 4.02 -12.27
CA LEU A 109 0.42 2.73 -12.14
C LEU A 109 -1.05 2.76 -12.60
N GLY A 110 -1.59 3.94 -12.88
CA GLY A 110 -3.00 4.09 -13.27
C GLY A 110 -4.00 3.86 -12.14
N ILE A 111 -3.62 4.18 -10.90
CA ILE A 111 -4.41 3.86 -9.70
C ILE A 111 -5.01 5.12 -9.08
N ASN A 112 -6.32 5.09 -8.79
CA ASN A 112 -7.07 6.13 -8.07
C ASN A 112 -6.85 7.54 -8.61
N ILE A 113 -6.93 7.70 -9.94
CA ILE A 113 -6.73 8.96 -10.64
C ILE A 113 -8.05 9.74 -10.72
N VAL A 114 -7.97 11.04 -10.47
CA VAL A 114 -9.03 12.03 -10.68
C VAL A 114 -8.51 13.12 -11.59
N ASN A 115 -9.10 13.26 -12.78
CA ASN A 115 -8.70 14.24 -13.77
C ASN A 115 -9.53 15.52 -13.65
N ILE A 116 -8.85 16.66 -13.66
CA ILE A 116 -9.43 18.00 -13.71
C ILE A 116 -8.81 18.77 -14.87
N ASP A 117 -9.43 19.87 -15.29
CA ASP A 117 -9.00 20.74 -16.41
C ASP A 117 -8.74 22.19 -15.97
N PHE A 118 -8.53 22.41 -14.69
CA PHE A 118 -8.28 23.73 -14.12
C PHE A 118 -7.13 23.69 -13.10
N ASP A 119 -6.58 24.87 -12.81
CA ASP A 119 -5.52 25.01 -11.82
C ASP A 119 -6.05 24.85 -10.39
N LEU A 120 -5.40 23.99 -9.63
CA LEU A 120 -5.81 23.66 -8.27
C LEU A 120 -5.39 24.76 -7.27
N GLU A 121 -6.23 25.77 -7.10
CA GLU A 121 -5.96 26.85 -6.14
C GLU A 121 -6.39 26.54 -4.70
N THR A 122 -7.39 25.68 -4.54
CA THR A 122 -7.99 25.37 -3.24
C THR A 122 -7.64 23.95 -2.77
N ASN A 123 -7.92 23.67 -1.50
CA ASN A 123 -7.77 22.33 -0.94
C ASN A 123 -9.03 21.45 -1.13
N THR A 124 -9.91 21.84 -2.05
CA THR A 124 -11.15 21.12 -2.32
C THR A 124 -11.39 21.08 -3.81
N VAL A 125 -11.64 19.89 -4.35
CA VAL A 125 -12.10 19.69 -5.72
C VAL A 125 -13.59 19.32 -5.64
N PHE A 126 -14.43 20.12 -6.28
CA PHE A 126 -15.87 19.86 -6.36
C PHE A 126 -16.17 18.93 -7.54
N ALA A 127 -17.22 18.12 -7.40
CA ALA A 127 -17.62 17.16 -8.43
C ALA A 127 -17.80 17.78 -9.83
N PRO A 128 -18.44 18.97 -9.98
CA PRO A 128 -18.58 19.60 -11.30
C PRO A 128 -17.27 19.95 -12.01
N GLY A 129 -16.16 20.00 -11.28
CA GLY A 129 -14.83 20.26 -11.85
C GLY A 129 -14.04 18.99 -12.16
N ILE A 130 -14.63 17.81 -11.98
CA ILE A 130 -13.97 16.54 -12.25
C ILE A 130 -14.43 16.02 -13.60
N ASN A 131 -13.50 15.89 -14.55
CA ASN A 131 -13.81 15.40 -15.89
C ASN A 131 -13.89 13.89 -15.94
N LYS A 132 -13.00 13.20 -15.21
CA LYS A 132 -12.93 11.75 -15.17
C LYS A 132 -12.33 11.28 -13.85
N ALA A 133 -12.85 10.16 -13.33
CA ALA A 133 -12.31 9.53 -12.14
C ALA A 133 -12.22 8.01 -12.31
N SER A 134 -11.26 7.37 -11.66
CA SER A 134 -11.18 5.91 -11.61
C SER A 134 -12.42 5.34 -10.91
N HIS A 135 -13.17 4.48 -11.55
CA HIS A 135 -14.46 3.99 -11.04
C HIS A 135 -14.35 3.11 -9.79
N ASN A 136 -13.17 2.57 -9.51
CA ASN A 136 -12.90 1.79 -8.30
C ASN A 136 -12.70 2.65 -7.04
N ILE A 137 -12.64 3.96 -7.17
CA ILE A 137 -12.51 4.87 -6.02
C ILE A 137 -13.75 4.78 -5.15
N VAL A 138 -13.54 4.58 -3.85
CA VAL A 138 -14.58 4.66 -2.82
C VAL A 138 -14.30 5.80 -1.83
N PRO A 139 -15.32 6.29 -1.10
CA PRO A 139 -15.13 7.34 -0.12
C PRO A 139 -14.05 6.98 0.90
N ASN A 140 -13.21 7.95 1.24
CA ASN A 140 -12.03 7.83 2.09
C ASN A 140 -10.77 7.28 1.44
N ASP A 141 -10.79 6.83 0.20
CA ASP A 141 -9.58 6.44 -0.53
C ASP A 141 -8.61 7.60 -0.70
N GLN A 142 -7.32 7.27 -0.73
CA GLN A 142 -6.29 8.19 -1.18
C GLN A 142 -6.35 8.27 -2.71
N VAL A 143 -6.44 9.49 -3.23
CA VAL A 143 -6.57 9.75 -4.67
C VAL A 143 -5.50 10.72 -5.13
N VAL A 144 -5.16 10.61 -6.41
CA VAL A 144 -4.24 11.48 -7.12
C VAL A 144 -5.02 12.38 -8.05
N VAL A 145 -4.88 13.69 -7.90
CA VAL A 145 -5.51 14.68 -8.77
C VAL A 145 -4.52 15.09 -9.84
N VAL A 146 -4.95 14.99 -11.09
CA VAL A 146 -4.13 15.18 -12.30
C VAL A 146 -4.76 16.25 -13.17
N ASN A 147 -3.94 17.18 -13.65
CA ASN A 147 -4.28 18.15 -14.68
C ASN A 147 -3.22 18.05 -15.80
N ASP A 148 -3.62 17.90 -17.07
CA ASP A 148 -2.73 17.75 -18.22
C ASP A 148 -1.60 16.75 -18.00
N ASP A 149 -1.96 15.56 -17.51
CA ASP A 149 -1.03 14.46 -17.16
C ASP A 149 0.01 14.79 -16.07
N LYS A 150 -0.15 15.89 -15.35
CA LYS A 150 0.70 16.27 -14.21
C LYS A 150 -0.05 16.09 -12.90
N VAL A 151 0.61 15.55 -11.89
CA VAL A 151 0.06 15.50 -10.54
C VAL A 151 0.02 16.90 -9.97
N VAL A 152 -1.17 17.43 -9.74
CA VAL A 152 -1.39 18.75 -9.12
C VAL A 152 -1.71 18.64 -7.64
N GLY A 153 -2.15 17.47 -7.17
CA GLY A 153 -2.41 17.25 -5.78
C GLY A 153 -2.69 15.79 -5.42
N VAL A 154 -2.61 15.49 -4.14
CA VAL A 154 -3.05 14.22 -3.56
C VAL A 154 -3.99 14.50 -2.40
N GLY A 155 -4.98 13.66 -2.23
CA GLY A 155 -6.00 13.90 -1.23
C GLY A 155 -6.82 12.66 -0.90
N LYS A 156 -8.01 12.92 -0.38
CA LYS A 156 -8.95 11.92 0.07
C LYS A 156 -10.27 12.07 -0.69
N ALA A 157 -10.76 10.98 -1.25
CA ALA A 157 -12.06 10.94 -1.91
C ALA A 157 -13.18 11.14 -0.89
N ILE A 158 -14.19 11.93 -1.26
CA ILE A 158 -15.42 12.11 -0.49
C ILE A 158 -16.57 11.40 -1.18
N LEU A 159 -16.60 11.39 -2.50
CA LEU A 159 -17.55 10.67 -3.34
C LEU A 159 -16.88 9.44 -3.96
N THR A 160 -17.68 8.51 -4.46
CA THR A 160 -17.19 7.43 -5.31
C THR A 160 -16.73 7.97 -6.66
N GLY A 161 -15.87 7.23 -7.38
CA GLY A 161 -15.40 7.66 -8.70
C GLY A 161 -16.53 7.94 -9.68
N ARG A 162 -17.62 7.13 -9.66
CA ARG A 162 -18.81 7.34 -10.49
C ARG A 162 -19.59 8.59 -10.10
N GLU A 163 -19.77 8.84 -8.80
CA GLU A 163 -20.46 10.04 -8.33
C GLU A 163 -19.68 11.31 -8.66
N MET A 164 -18.35 11.25 -8.62
CA MET A 164 -17.50 12.38 -9.03
C MET A 164 -17.76 12.84 -10.46
N GLU A 165 -18.07 11.91 -11.37
CA GLU A 165 -18.36 12.22 -12.79
C GLU A 165 -19.83 12.62 -13.03
N LEU A 166 -20.76 12.16 -12.21
CA LEU A 166 -22.19 12.31 -12.45
C LEU A 166 -22.83 13.42 -11.61
N CYS A 167 -22.27 13.77 -10.47
CA CYS A 167 -22.86 14.73 -9.57
C CYS A 167 -22.61 16.17 -10.04
N SER A 168 -23.67 16.94 -10.13
CA SER A 168 -23.61 18.40 -10.40
C SER A 168 -23.24 19.24 -9.17
N ASN A 169 -23.20 18.64 -7.98
CA ASN A 169 -22.92 19.28 -6.69
C ASN A 169 -22.11 18.38 -5.79
N GLY A 170 -21.43 18.98 -4.81
CA GLY A 170 -20.73 18.24 -3.75
C GLY A 170 -19.22 18.29 -3.89
N ILE A 171 -18.56 17.88 -2.83
CA ILE A 171 -17.10 17.79 -2.76
C ILE A 171 -16.68 16.40 -3.23
N GLY A 172 -15.95 16.35 -4.35
CA GLY A 172 -15.36 15.09 -4.83
C GLY A 172 -14.12 14.68 -4.05
N VAL A 173 -13.16 15.61 -3.90
CA VAL A 173 -11.87 15.35 -3.25
C VAL A 173 -11.49 16.43 -2.26
N LYS A 174 -11.01 16.04 -1.09
CA LYS A 174 -10.28 16.91 -0.12
C LYS A 174 -8.78 16.73 -0.29
N ILE A 175 -8.11 17.77 -0.77
CA ILE A 175 -6.68 17.79 -1.00
C ILE A 175 -5.91 17.91 0.33
N LYS A 176 -4.82 17.15 0.43
CA LYS A 176 -3.90 17.19 1.58
C LYS A 176 -2.57 17.80 1.23
N HIS A 177 -2.05 17.49 0.05
CA HIS A 177 -0.82 18.08 -0.49
C HIS A 177 -1.09 18.50 -1.92
N ARG A 178 -0.68 19.70 -2.29
CA ARG A 178 -0.76 20.24 -3.66
C ARG A 178 0.58 20.80 -4.10
N VAL A 179 0.80 20.83 -5.39
CA VAL A 179 1.88 21.58 -6.02
C VAL A 179 1.56 23.08 -5.85
N LYS A 180 2.56 23.87 -5.47
CA LYS A 180 2.45 25.32 -5.32
C LYS A 180 2.75 26.02 -6.66
#